data_07a11767c79b0a0eb211b0f9be661ad5
#
_entry.id   07a11767c79b0a0eb211b0f9be661ad5
#
_cell.length_a   1.000
_cell.length_b   1.000
_cell.length_c   1.000
_cell.angle_alpha   90.00
_cell.angle_beta   90.00
_cell.angle_gamma   90.00
#
_symmetry.space_group_name_H-M   'P 1'
#
loop_
_entity.id
_entity.type
_entity.pdbx_description
1 polymer ?
#
loop_
_entity_poly.entity_id
_entity_poly.type
_entity_poly.pdbx_seq_one_letter_code
_entity_poly.pdbx_strand_id
1 'polypeptide(L)'
;MKNKMIQAQQIKAHQENFSTLPQAWVILLACAAGLSVANVYYAQPLLDLFAQDFKLSYSWAGLIVSLTQIGSIIALIFIVPLGDLLQPKRLILLQILSLCVSLVLLIVSTHIVALFASILLVGMLGTAMTQGLIVYASVLAPAEARGKVVGTVQAGVLLGILLSRVVAGTLADWFGWQGTYVFSLICMSMTCMLLWKFLPMTFQGIASSKKPSYLQIIFSVFEQLYRHRVLQIRGLLALIIFINLNLFWNALVFPLSIPPFEYSHRLIGWLGAIGAIGAVMAIRVGGLADRGYAQQVTQFAFLLMIISWWVLSSLYFSIWIFILGIVLLDVAIQAVHVINQSLIFQADIQLHGRLVGAYMLFYALGSSIGSILATTLYSYWGWSAVCLAGGILSLVGYLFWYLTRGIVVEWQKSMLRSIAKA
;
A
#
# COMPACT_ATOMS: atom_id res chain seq x y z
N MET A 1 31.85 0.82 -34.65
CA MET A 1 30.60 1.21 -35.31
C MET A 1 29.65 0.02 -35.54
N LYS A 2 30.09 -1.11 -36.10
CA LYS A 2 29.25 -2.31 -36.39
C LYS A 2 28.48 -2.87 -35.15
N ASN A 3 29.12 -2.95 -33.99
CA ASN A 3 28.46 -3.45 -32.75
C ASN A 3 27.37 -2.53 -32.23
N LYS A 4 27.50 -1.21 -32.40
CA LYS A 4 26.44 -0.26 -32.04
C LYS A 4 25.23 -0.33 -32.97
N MET A 5 25.45 -0.61 -34.26
CA MET A 5 24.35 -0.80 -35.22
C MET A 5 23.59 -2.11 -34.97
N ILE A 6 24.30 -3.19 -34.65
CA ILE A 6 23.69 -4.49 -34.33
C ILE A 6 22.88 -4.38 -33.03
N GLN A 7 23.38 -3.70 -32.00
CA GLN A 7 22.62 -3.40 -30.77
C GLN A 7 21.40 -2.52 -31.04
N ALA A 8 21.52 -1.48 -31.87
CA ALA A 8 20.38 -0.63 -32.23
C ALA A 8 19.33 -1.39 -33.06
N GLN A 9 19.72 -2.29 -33.96
CA GLN A 9 18.80 -3.15 -34.69
C GLN A 9 18.14 -4.20 -33.79
N GLN A 10 18.85 -4.79 -32.83
CA GLN A 10 18.27 -5.70 -31.85
C GLN A 10 17.30 -4.99 -30.91
N ILE A 11 17.58 -3.75 -30.51
CA ILE A 11 16.67 -2.91 -29.71
C ILE A 11 15.42 -2.55 -30.51
N LYS A 12 15.58 -2.18 -31.82
CA LYS A 12 14.44 -1.91 -32.69
C LYS A 12 13.59 -3.15 -32.96
N ALA A 13 14.19 -4.27 -33.31
CA ALA A 13 13.48 -5.55 -33.50
C ALA A 13 12.77 -6.04 -32.24
N HIS A 14 13.31 -5.72 -31.03
CA HIS A 14 12.66 -6.00 -29.77
C HIS A 14 11.50 -5.04 -29.49
N GLN A 15 11.62 -3.77 -29.86
CA GLN A 15 10.55 -2.78 -29.76
C GLN A 15 9.41 -3.01 -30.77
N GLU A 16 9.70 -3.45 -31.96
CA GLU A 16 8.71 -3.79 -32.99
C GLU A 16 7.89 -5.06 -32.64
N ASN A 17 8.48 -6.02 -31.94
CA ASN A 17 7.75 -7.20 -31.43
C ASN A 17 6.81 -6.90 -30.24
N PHE A 18 6.88 -5.73 -29.61
CA PHE A 18 6.05 -5.32 -28.48
C PHE A 18 5.19 -4.08 -28.77
N SER A 19 4.81 -3.87 -30.02
CA SER A 19 3.90 -2.78 -30.40
C SER A 19 2.56 -2.79 -29.65
N THR A 20 2.16 -3.93 -29.06
CA THR A 20 1.09 -4.04 -28.09
C THR A 20 1.41 -5.14 -27.06
N LEU A 21 1.56 -4.79 -25.78
CA LEU A 21 1.62 -5.79 -24.71
C LEU A 21 0.34 -6.63 -24.72
N PRO A 22 0.43 -7.97 -24.79
CA PRO A 22 -0.75 -8.82 -24.71
C PRO A 22 -1.54 -8.50 -23.45
N GLN A 23 -2.84 -8.25 -23.57
CA GLN A 23 -3.70 -7.90 -22.45
C GLN A 23 -3.63 -8.96 -21.33
N ALA A 24 -3.44 -10.23 -21.69
CA ALA A 24 -3.25 -11.33 -20.75
C ALA A 24 -2.04 -11.12 -19.82
N TRP A 25 -0.94 -10.53 -20.30
CA TRP A 25 0.23 -10.24 -19.46
C TRP A 25 -0.04 -9.10 -18.48
N VAL A 26 -0.76 -8.08 -18.91
CA VAL A 26 -1.14 -6.96 -18.03
C VAL A 26 -2.06 -7.46 -16.91
N ILE A 27 -3.01 -8.34 -17.25
CA ILE A 27 -3.92 -8.97 -16.26
C ILE A 27 -3.11 -9.87 -15.32
N LEU A 28 -2.19 -10.69 -15.84
CA LEU A 28 -1.33 -11.55 -15.00
C LEU A 28 -0.51 -10.72 -13.99
N LEU A 29 0.10 -9.61 -14.45
CA LEU A 29 0.85 -8.72 -13.56
C LEU A 29 -0.06 -8.04 -12.52
N ALA A 30 -1.27 -7.64 -12.92
CA ALA A 30 -2.27 -7.06 -12.01
C ALA A 30 -2.73 -8.05 -10.95
N CYS A 31 -3.04 -9.29 -11.33
CA CYS A 31 -3.39 -10.37 -10.40
C CYS A 31 -2.23 -10.72 -9.46
N ALA A 32 -1.01 -10.85 -10.00
CA ALA A 32 0.18 -11.12 -9.22
C ALA A 32 0.46 -10.01 -8.18
N ALA A 33 0.32 -8.74 -8.56
CA ALA A 33 0.49 -7.61 -7.66
C ALA A 33 -0.60 -7.56 -6.59
N GLY A 34 -1.86 -7.85 -6.97
CA GLY A 34 -2.97 -7.93 -6.03
C GLY A 34 -2.81 -9.07 -5.01
N LEU A 35 -2.44 -10.27 -5.46
CA LEU A 35 -2.16 -11.39 -4.56
C LEU A 35 -0.97 -11.13 -3.65
N SER A 36 0.07 -10.47 -4.16
CA SER A 36 1.25 -10.13 -3.39
C SER A 36 0.93 -9.15 -2.26
N VAL A 37 0.24 -8.04 -2.56
CA VAL A 37 -0.13 -7.05 -1.56
C VAL A 37 -1.14 -7.59 -0.55
N ALA A 38 -2.02 -8.51 -0.94
CA ALA A 38 -2.99 -9.13 -0.04
C ALA A 38 -2.30 -9.79 1.17
N ASN A 39 -1.09 -10.35 1.00
CA ASN A 39 -0.31 -10.94 2.09
C ASN A 39 0.04 -9.94 3.21
N VAL A 40 0.20 -8.66 2.86
CA VAL A 40 0.48 -7.60 3.84
C VAL A 40 -0.76 -7.29 4.69
N TYR A 41 -1.96 -7.58 4.18
CA TYR A 41 -3.23 -7.19 4.81
C TYR A 41 -4.03 -8.35 5.41
N TYR A 42 -3.71 -9.61 5.11
CA TYR A 42 -4.43 -10.77 5.64
C TYR A 42 -4.48 -10.82 7.17
N ALA A 43 -3.45 -10.35 7.85
CA ALA A 43 -3.40 -10.40 9.31
C ALA A 43 -4.42 -9.48 10.00
N GLN A 44 -4.89 -8.40 9.34
CA GLN A 44 -5.75 -7.39 9.98
C GLN A 44 -7.05 -7.97 10.55
N PRO A 45 -7.87 -8.71 9.79
CA PRO A 45 -9.12 -9.27 10.32
C PRO A 45 -8.93 -10.52 11.19
N LEU A 46 -7.69 -10.97 11.43
CA LEU A 46 -7.36 -12.21 12.13
C LEU A 46 -6.63 -11.98 13.46
N LEU A 47 -6.54 -10.73 13.92
CA LEU A 47 -5.75 -10.35 15.09
C LEU A 47 -6.23 -11.04 16.38
N ASP A 48 -7.52 -11.22 16.54
CA ASP A 48 -8.12 -11.92 17.67
C ASP A 48 -7.82 -13.42 17.67
N LEU A 49 -7.80 -14.06 16.49
CA LEU A 49 -7.40 -15.47 16.34
C LEU A 49 -5.93 -15.67 16.70
N PHE A 50 -5.05 -14.79 16.23
CA PHE A 50 -3.65 -14.82 16.66
C PHE A 50 -3.50 -14.60 18.16
N ALA A 51 -4.27 -13.66 18.74
CA ALA A 51 -4.26 -13.42 20.17
C ALA A 51 -4.67 -14.66 20.98
N GLN A 52 -5.69 -15.39 20.50
CA GLN A 52 -6.17 -16.62 21.13
C GLN A 52 -5.15 -17.75 21.02
N ASP A 53 -4.66 -18.08 19.81
CA ASP A 53 -3.78 -19.22 19.57
C ASP A 53 -2.42 -19.07 20.26
N PHE A 54 -1.85 -17.86 20.25
CA PHE A 54 -0.54 -17.58 20.86
C PHE A 54 -0.65 -17.01 22.28
N LYS A 55 -1.87 -16.93 22.84
CA LYS A 55 -2.16 -16.41 24.20
C LYS A 55 -1.59 -15.00 24.42
N LEU A 56 -1.76 -14.14 23.42
CA LEU A 56 -1.29 -12.76 23.43
C LEU A 56 -2.36 -11.82 24.02
N SER A 57 -1.93 -10.77 24.71
CA SER A 57 -2.83 -9.65 24.95
C SER A 57 -3.14 -8.92 23.63
N TYR A 58 -4.26 -8.22 23.56
CA TYR A 58 -4.62 -7.45 22.36
C TYR A 58 -3.53 -6.42 21.98
N SER A 59 -2.86 -5.82 22.96
CA SER A 59 -1.74 -4.90 22.70
C SER A 59 -0.60 -5.57 21.95
N TRP A 60 -0.25 -6.83 22.27
CA TRP A 60 0.78 -7.58 21.57
C TRP A 60 0.32 -8.07 20.20
N ALA A 61 -0.97 -8.35 20.01
CA ALA A 61 -1.51 -8.71 18.70
C ALA A 61 -1.30 -7.61 17.66
N GLY A 62 -1.36 -6.33 18.06
CA GLY A 62 -1.09 -5.20 17.17
C GLY A 62 0.32 -5.18 16.58
N LEU A 63 1.31 -5.79 17.26
CA LEU A 63 2.65 -5.94 16.70
C LEU A 63 2.67 -6.79 15.43
N ILE A 64 1.73 -7.71 15.25
CA ILE A 64 1.65 -8.57 14.06
C ILE A 64 1.50 -7.69 12.81
N VAL A 65 0.52 -6.78 12.78
CA VAL A 65 0.35 -5.87 11.64
C VAL A 65 1.49 -4.84 11.58
N SER A 66 1.98 -4.37 12.72
CA SER A 66 3.12 -3.45 12.74
C SER A 66 4.37 -4.08 12.16
N LEU A 67 4.64 -5.36 12.41
CA LEU A 67 5.76 -6.08 11.84
C LEU A 67 5.63 -6.27 10.32
N THR A 68 4.41 -6.49 9.78
CA THR A 68 4.23 -6.47 8.33
C THR A 68 4.58 -5.10 7.74
N GLN A 69 4.23 -4.01 8.40
CA GLN A 69 4.55 -2.66 7.93
C GLN A 69 6.04 -2.30 8.11
N ILE A 70 6.67 -2.75 9.19
CA ILE A 70 8.13 -2.64 9.37
C ILE A 70 8.86 -3.42 8.27
N GLY A 71 8.40 -4.63 7.95
CA GLY A 71 8.88 -5.40 6.81
C GLY A 71 8.73 -4.62 5.50
N SER A 72 7.59 -3.96 5.30
CA SER A 72 7.36 -3.09 4.13
C SER A 72 8.35 -1.93 4.07
N ILE A 73 8.67 -1.28 5.20
CA ILE A 73 9.69 -0.22 5.27
C ILE A 73 11.07 -0.76 4.86
N ILE A 74 11.46 -1.92 5.41
CA ILE A 74 12.72 -2.59 5.07
C ILE A 74 12.76 -2.90 3.56
N ALA A 75 11.67 -3.39 3.00
CA ALA A 75 11.57 -3.65 1.57
C ALA A 75 11.75 -2.40 0.72
N LEU A 76 11.07 -1.31 1.07
CA LEU A 76 11.12 -0.04 0.33
C LEU A 76 12.53 0.57 0.34
N ILE A 77 13.25 0.44 1.46
CA ILE A 77 14.59 1.01 1.62
C ILE A 77 15.66 0.11 0.98
N PHE A 78 15.57 -1.22 1.16
CA PHE A 78 16.66 -2.12 0.84
C PHE A 78 16.39 -3.06 -0.35
N ILE A 79 15.15 -3.51 -0.57
CA ILE A 79 14.88 -4.50 -1.60
C ILE A 79 14.42 -3.85 -2.91
N VAL A 80 13.52 -2.86 -2.83
CA VAL A 80 13.01 -2.18 -4.04
C VAL A 80 14.14 -1.54 -4.86
N PRO A 81 15.15 -0.89 -4.27
CA PRO A 81 16.30 -0.36 -5.04
C PRO A 81 17.13 -1.40 -5.79
N LEU A 82 17.08 -2.69 -5.40
CA LEU A 82 17.74 -3.76 -6.15
C LEU A 82 17.15 -3.94 -7.55
N GLY A 83 15.91 -3.50 -7.78
CA GLY A 83 15.27 -3.50 -9.09
C GLY A 83 16.00 -2.65 -10.13
N ASP A 84 16.75 -1.62 -9.70
CA ASP A 84 17.56 -0.78 -10.59
C ASP A 84 18.91 -1.45 -10.98
N LEU A 85 19.35 -2.46 -10.22
CA LEU A 85 20.64 -3.10 -10.36
C LEU A 85 20.57 -4.52 -10.94
N LEU A 86 19.50 -5.24 -10.61
CA LEU A 86 19.33 -6.66 -10.97
C LEU A 86 18.33 -6.82 -12.12
N GLN A 87 18.38 -7.98 -12.77
CA GLN A 87 17.38 -8.33 -13.77
C GLN A 87 15.98 -8.46 -13.15
N PRO A 88 14.99 -7.67 -13.56
CA PRO A 88 13.69 -7.62 -12.90
C PRO A 88 12.99 -8.97 -12.80
N LYS A 89 13.01 -9.80 -13.87
CA LYS A 89 12.42 -11.15 -13.84
C LYS A 89 13.05 -12.03 -12.75
N ARG A 90 14.38 -12.06 -12.66
CA ARG A 90 15.08 -12.88 -11.65
C ARG A 90 14.78 -12.40 -10.24
N LEU A 91 14.75 -11.07 -10.04
CA LEU A 91 14.44 -10.49 -8.74
C LEU A 91 13.02 -10.83 -8.31
N ILE A 92 12.01 -10.69 -9.19
CA ILE A 92 10.61 -11.04 -8.91
C ILE A 92 10.48 -12.54 -8.58
N LEU A 93 11.12 -13.42 -9.34
CA LEU A 93 11.08 -14.87 -9.06
C LEU A 93 11.74 -15.23 -7.73
N LEU A 94 12.84 -14.59 -7.39
CA LEU A 94 13.48 -14.78 -6.09
C LEU A 94 12.57 -14.30 -4.95
N GLN A 95 11.96 -13.13 -5.10
CA GLN A 95 11.05 -12.56 -4.11
C GLN A 95 9.83 -13.46 -3.86
N ILE A 96 9.19 -13.99 -4.94
CA ILE A 96 8.02 -14.85 -4.78
C ILE A 96 8.38 -16.22 -4.17
N LEU A 97 9.52 -16.80 -4.53
CA LEU A 97 10.01 -18.05 -3.90
C LEU A 97 10.29 -17.82 -2.41
N SER A 98 10.97 -16.74 -2.07
CA SER A 98 11.23 -16.39 -0.67
C SER A 98 9.93 -16.11 0.09
N LEU A 99 8.92 -15.49 -0.55
CA LEU A 99 7.59 -15.27 0.03
C LEU A 99 6.89 -16.61 0.32
N CYS A 100 6.94 -17.56 -0.62
CA CYS A 100 6.38 -18.90 -0.41
C CYS A 100 7.06 -19.60 0.78
N VAL A 101 8.38 -19.52 0.90
CA VAL A 101 9.10 -20.05 2.08
C VAL A 101 8.64 -19.38 3.37
N SER A 102 8.50 -18.05 3.36
CA SER A 102 8.02 -17.31 4.53
C SER A 102 6.58 -17.66 4.92
N LEU A 103 5.72 -17.94 3.93
CA LEU A 103 4.36 -18.43 4.18
C LEU A 103 4.36 -19.82 4.80
N VAL A 104 5.23 -20.73 4.35
CA VAL A 104 5.39 -22.06 4.99
C VAL A 104 5.85 -21.89 6.44
N LEU A 105 6.87 -21.07 6.69
CA LEU A 105 7.35 -20.81 8.05
C LEU A 105 6.26 -20.21 8.94
N LEU A 106 5.41 -19.35 8.40
CA LEU A 106 4.29 -18.77 9.11
C LEU A 106 3.24 -19.84 9.47
N ILE A 107 2.85 -20.68 8.52
CA ILE A 107 1.82 -21.72 8.71
C ILE A 107 2.25 -22.74 9.78
N VAL A 108 3.54 -23.12 9.81
CA VAL A 108 4.05 -24.10 10.77
C VAL A 108 4.52 -23.48 12.09
N SER A 109 4.39 -22.15 12.26
CA SER A 109 4.88 -21.46 13.46
C SER A 109 4.07 -21.87 14.70
N THR A 110 4.76 -22.36 15.72
CA THR A 110 4.19 -22.71 17.02
C THR A 110 4.63 -21.77 18.14
N HIS A 111 5.66 -20.96 17.87
CA HIS A 111 6.22 -20.01 18.84
C HIS A 111 6.08 -18.59 18.34
N ILE A 112 5.84 -17.66 19.27
CA ILE A 112 5.65 -16.23 18.98
C ILE A 112 6.80 -15.61 18.21
N VAL A 113 8.06 -16.01 18.48
CA VAL A 113 9.23 -15.48 17.77
C VAL A 113 9.22 -15.92 16.31
N ALA A 114 8.87 -17.19 16.03
CA ALA A 114 8.73 -17.69 14.67
C ALA A 114 7.58 -17.00 13.92
N LEU A 115 6.45 -16.80 14.59
CA LEU A 115 5.33 -16.03 14.06
C LEU A 115 5.78 -14.61 13.66
N PHE A 116 6.39 -13.86 14.57
CA PHE A 116 6.79 -12.48 14.35
C PHE A 116 7.84 -12.36 13.23
N ALA A 117 8.83 -13.26 13.21
CA ALA A 117 9.84 -13.29 12.15
C ALA A 117 9.20 -13.60 10.78
N SER A 118 8.30 -14.57 10.71
CA SER A 118 7.61 -14.94 9.46
C SER A 118 6.70 -13.80 8.96
N ILE A 119 5.97 -13.16 9.85
CA ILE A 119 5.09 -12.01 9.52
C ILE A 119 5.90 -10.84 8.98
N LEU A 120 7.05 -10.52 9.60
CA LEU A 120 7.96 -9.49 9.10
C LEU A 120 8.46 -9.80 7.69
N LEU A 121 8.87 -11.06 7.44
CA LEU A 121 9.31 -11.52 6.13
C LEU A 121 8.18 -11.47 5.09
N VAL A 122 6.96 -11.86 5.45
CA VAL A 122 5.78 -11.79 4.58
C VAL A 122 5.49 -10.32 4.20
N GLY A 123 5.52 -9.40 5.15
CA GLY A 123 5.34 -7.97 4.88
C GLY A 123 6.44 -7.41 3.96
N MET A 124 7.70 -7.78 4.24
CA MET A 124 8.86 -7.37 3.47
C MET A 124 8.79 -7.87 2.01
N LEU A 125 8.57 -9.15 1.82
CA LEU A 125 8.59 -9.77 0.50
C LEU A 125 7.31 -9.47 -0.31
N GLY A 126 6.15 -9.40 0.36
CA GLY A 126 4.89 -8.98 -0.27
C GLY A 126 4.98 -7.57 -0.84
N THR A 127 5.52 -6.63 -0.06
CA THR A 127 5.72 -5.25 -0.53
C THR A 127 6.78 -5.16 -1.63
N ALA A 128 7.93 -5.81 -1.46
CA ALA A 128 8.99 -5.82 -2.46
C ALA A 128 8.50 -6.35 -3.81
N MET A 129 7.76 -7.46 -3.80
CA MET A 129 7.20 -8.06 -5.01
C MET A 129 6.15 -7.15 -5.66
N THR A 130 5.24 -6.57 -4.86
CA THR A 130 4.22 -5.63 -5.38
C THR A 130 4.86 -4.46 -6.11
N GLN A 131 5.84 -3.80 -5.49
CA GLN A 131 6.57 -2.69 -6.11
C GLN A 131 7.38 -3.14 -7.33
N GLY A 132 8.05 -4.29 -7.23
CA GLY A 132 8.79 -4.88 -8.34
C GLY A 132 7.92 -5.15 -9.57
N LEU A 133 6.69 -5.66 -9.37
CA LEU A 133 5.74 -5.91 -10.46
C LEU A 133 5.24 -4.62 -11.12
N ILE A 134 4.99 -3.57 -10.35
CA ILE A 134 4.59 -2.26 -10.87
C ILE A 134 5.72 -1.66 -11.73
N VAL A 135 6.96 -1.69 -11.23
CA VAL A 135 8.13 -1.22 -11.97
C VAL A 135 8.33 -2.07 -13.24
N TYR A 136 8.25 -3.38 -13.14
CA TYR A 136 8.38 -4.28 -14.28
C TYR A 136 7.33 -4.00 -15.36
N ALA A 137 6.07 -3.78 -14.95
CA ALA A 137 4.99 -3.39 -15.87
C ALA A 137 5.30 -2.07 -16.59
N SER A 138 5.87 -1.10 -15.88
CA SER A 138 6.24 0.20 -16.46
C SER A 138 7.39 0.10 -17.49
N VAL A 139 8.30 -0.86 -17.29
CA VAL A 139 9.44 -1.11 -18.20
C VAL A 139 9.00 -1.86 -19.45
N LEU A 140 8.05 -2.80 -19.30
CA LEU A 140 7.50 -3.57 -20.44
C LEU A 140 6.57 -2.73 -21.32
N ALA A 141 5.90 -1.75 -20.76
CA ALA A 141 4.90 -0.99 -21.47
C ALA A 141 5.51 -0.02 -22.49
N PRO A 142 4.97 0.04 -23.74
CA PRO A 142 5.27 1.11 -24.68
C PRO A 142 5.00 2.48 -24.05
N ALA A 143 5.74 3.51 -24.47
CA ALA A 143 5.63 4.86 -23.88
C ALA A 143 4.18 5.38 -23.89
N GLU A 144 3.46 5.15 -24.98
CA GLU A 144 2.08 5.59 -25.21
C GLU A 144 1.06 4.85 -24.33
N ALA A 145 1.34 3.59 -23.95
CA ALA A 145 0.45 2.74 -23.16
C ALA A 145 0.87 2.62 -21.70
N ARG A 146 2.02 3.18 -21.31
CA ARG A 146 2.62 3.00 -19.96
C ARG A 146 1.65 3.38 -18.85
N GLY A 147 0.98 4.52 -18.94
CA GLY A 147 0.01 4.96 -17.94
C GLY A 147 -1.15 3.97 -17.76
N LYS A 148 -1.69 3.46 -18.88
CA LYS A 148 -2.78 2.47 -18.86
C LYS A 148 -2.33 1.15 -18.24
N VAL A 149 -1.16 0.65 -18.59
CA VAL A 149 -0.62 -0.62 -18.08
C VAL A 149 -0.34 -0.53 -16.59
N VAL A 150 0.38 0.50 -16.15
CA VAL A 150 0.68 0.74 -14.73
C VAL A 150 -0.61 0.96 -13.94
N GLY A 151 -1.56 1.74 -14.47
CA GLY A 151 -2.88 1.95 -13.86
C GLY A 151 -3.67 0.65 -13.68
N THR A 152 -3.61 -0.27 -14.65
CA THR A 152 -4.26 -1.59 -14.53
C THR A 152 -3.62 -2.44 -13.42
N VAL A 153 -2.27 -2.44 -13.33
CA VAL A 153 -1.57 -3.16 -12.26
C VAL A 153 -1.88 -2.56 -10.89
N GLN A 154 -1.94 -1.24 -10.77
CA GLN A 154 -2.34 -0.55 -9.55
C GLN A 154 -3.81 -0.84 -9.16
N ALA A 155 -4.71 -0.97 -10.12
CA ALA A 155 -6.08 -1.41 -9.86
C ALA A 155 -6.10 -2.83 -9.28
N GLY A 156 -5.23 -3.72 -9.78
CA GLY A 156 -5.03 -5.05 -9.20
C GLY A 156 -4.56 -4.99 -7.75
N VAL A 157 -3.62 -4.10 -7.42
CA VAL A 157 -3.18 -3.85 -6.03
C VAL A 157 -4.35 -3.40 -5.15
N LEU A 158 -5.13 -2.42 -5.60
CA LEU A 158 -6.30 -1.93 -4.83
C LEU A 158 -7.33 -3.04 -4.59
N LEU A 159 -7.65 -3.82 -5.62
CA LEU A 159 -8.53 -4.97 -5.47
C LEU A 159 -7.96 -6.02 -4.52
N GLY A 160 -6.65 -6.27 -4.56
CA GLY A 160 -5.97 -7.17 -3.63
C GLY A 160 -6.10 -6.74 -2.18
N ILE A 161 -5.93 -5.45 -1.88
CA ILE A 161 -6.12 -4.88 -0.53
C ILE A 161 -7.57 -5.06 -0.06
N LEU A 162 -8.55 -4.75 -0.91
CA LEU A 162 -9.96 -4.85 -0.56
C LEU A 162 -10.41 -6.29 -0.35
N LEU A 163 -10.05 -7.18 -1.29
CA LEU A 163 -10.43 -8.58 -1.23
C LEU A 163 -9.68 -9.35 -0.14
N SER A 164 -8.50 -8.90 0.28
CA SER A 164 -7.73 -9.57 1.32
C SER A 164 -8.53 -9.77 2.61
N ARG A 165 -9.30 -8.77 3.03
CA ARG A 165 -10.12 -8.85 4.25
C ARG A 165 -11.27 -9.86 4.10
N VAL A 166 -11.93 -9.86 2.94
CA VAL A 166 -13.04 -10.80 2.64
C VAL A 166 -12.53 -12.23 2.58
N VAL A 167 -11.41 -12.44 1.88
CA VAL A 167 -10.78 -13.76 1.73
C VAL A 167 -10.28 -14.26 3.08
N ALA A 168 -9.55 -13.43 3.83
CA ALA A 168 -9.02 -13.80 5.13
C ALA A 168 -10.15 -14.14 6.11
N GLY A 169 -11.15 -13.29 6.24
CA GLY A 169 -12.28 -13.56 7.13
C GLY A 169 -13.07 -14.80 6.75
N THR A 170 -13.30 -15.02 5.44
CA THR A 170 -14.05 -16.22 4.99
C THR A 170 -13.29 -17.51 5.23
N LEU A 171 -11.99 -17.55 4.94
CA LEU A 171 -11.17 -18.74 5.13
C LEU A 171 -10.91 -19.01 6.61
N ALA A 172 -10.82 -17.97 7.42
CA ALA A 172 -10.62 -18.10 8.85
C ALA A 172 -11.80 -18.77 9.56
N ASP A 173 -13.03 -18.47 9.15
CA ASP A 173 -14.23 -19.11 9.73
C ASP A 173 -14.27 -20.63 9.46
N TRP A 174 -13.64 -21.12 8.37
CA TRP A 174 -13.67 -22.54 8.01
C TRP A 174 -12.41 -23.31 8.44
N PHE A 175 -11.25 -22.67 8.36
CA PHE A 175 -9.95 -23.33 8.46
C PHE A 175 -9.00 -22.66 9.45
N GLY A 176 -9.50 -21.70 10.26
CA GLY A 176 -8.65 -20.88 11.11
C GLY A 176 -7.73 -19.93 10.32
N TRP A 177 -6.91 -19.16 11.03
CA TRP A 177 -6.01 -18.19 10.40
C TRP A 177 -4.98 -18.86 9.47
N GLN A 178 -4.55 -20.10 9.77
CA GLN A 178 -3.64 -20.87 8.93
C GLN A 178 -4.22 -21.11 7.54
N GLY A 179 -5.53 -21.36 7.43
CA GLY A 179 -6.21 -21.60 6.15
C GLY A 179 -6.05 -20.44 5.17
N THR A 180 -6.03 -19.20 5.66
CA THR A 180 -5.78 -18.01 4.84
C THR A 180 -4.38 -18.06 4.22
N TYR A 181 -3.37 -18.41 4.98
CA TYR A 181 -1.98 -18.46 4.49
C TYR A 181 -1.68 -19.69 3.64
N VAL A 182 -2.37 -20.82 3.87
CA VAL A 182 -2.31 -21.99 2.96
C VAL A 182 -2.89 -21.62 1.60
N PHE A 183 -4.05 -20.98 1.56
CA PHE A 183 -4.63 -20.47 0.32
C PHE A 183 -3.68 -19.50 -0.40
N SER A 184 -3.09 -18.58 0.35
CA SER A 184 -2.10 -17.66 -0.21
C SER A 184 -0.88 -18.38 -0.79
N LEU A 185 -0.34 -19.37 -0.09
CA LEU A 185 0.78 -20.18 -0.55
C LEU A 185 0.46 -20.88 -1.87
N ILE A 186 -0.74 -21.44 -2.02
CA ILE A 186 -1.18 -22.06 -3.27
C ILE A 186 -1.25 -21.03 -4.38
N CYS A 187 -1.91 -19.90 -4.15
CA CYS A 187 -2.02 -18.82 -5.14
C CYS A 187 -0.66 -18.25 -5.54
N MET A 188 0.25 -18.04 -4.58
CA MET A 188 1.60 -17.52 -4.85
C MET A 188 2.46 -18.55 -5.60
N SER A 189 2.33 -19.85 -5.30
CA SER A 189 3.02 -20.90 -6.02
C SER A 189 2.55 -21.00 -7.48
N MET A 190 1.24 -20.91 -7.72
CA MET A 190 0.67 -20.85 -9.08
C MET A 190 1.17 -19.60 -9.82
N THR A 191 1.15 -18.45 -9.14
CA THR A 191 1.65 -17.18 -9.69
C THR A 191 3.13 -17.30 -10.05
N CYS A 192 3.95 -17.95 -9.21
CA CYS A 192 5.36 -18.20 -9.48
C CYS A 192 5.55 -19.00 -10.78
N MET A 193 4.81 -20.09 -10.97
CA MET A 193 4.87 -20.91 -12.19
C MET A 193 4.46 -20.12 -13.43
N LEU A 194 3.39 -19.33 -13.33
CA LEU A 194 2.93 -18.50 -14.45
C LEU A 194 3.95 -17.40 -14.81
N LEU A 195 4.49 -16.69 -13.81
CA LEU A 195 5.51 -15.66 -14.05
C LEU A 195 6.80 -16.27 -14.59
N TRP A 196 7.23 -17.41 -14.08
CA TRP A 196 8.41 -18.11 -14.61
C TRP A 196 8.25 -18.45 -16.08
N LYS A 197 7.08 -19.00 -16.47
CA LYS A 197 6.79 -19.43 -17.85
C LYS A 197 6.56 -18.25 -18.81
N PHE A 198 5.78 -17.25 -18.41
CA PHE A 198 5.27 -16.22 -19.32
C PHE A 198 6.02 -14.89 -19.25
N LEU A 199 6.77 -14.59 -18.20
CA LEU A 199 7.48 -13.33 -18.11
C LEU A 199 8.68 -13.30 -19.07
N PRO A 200 8.78 -12.32 -19.99
CA PRO A 200 9.96 -12.18 -20.84
C PRO A 200 11.19 -11.74 -20.02
N MET A 201 12.37 -12.14 -20.48
CA MET A 201 13.60 -11.56 -19.96
C MET A 201 13.78 -10.18 -20.57
N THR A 202 13.55 -9.14 -19.78
CA THR A 202 13.87 -7.78 -20.21
C THR A 202 15.36 -7.54 -19.98
N PHE A 203 16.08 -7.25 -21.05
CA PHE A 203 17.40 -6.63 -20.94
C PHE A 203 17.15 -5.15 -20.64
N GLN A 204 17.35 -4.71 -19.40
CA GLN A 204 17.58 -3.30 -19.18
C GLN A 204 18.90 -2.96 -19.89
N GLY A 205 18.78 -2.34 -21.04
CA GLY A 205 19.92 -1.75 -21.72
C GLY A 205 20.45 -0.63 -20.82
N ILE A 206 21.48 -0.96 -20.05
CA ILE A 206 22.19 0.01 -19.23
C ILE A 206 22.99 0.88 -20.19
N ALA A 207 22.33 1.91 -20.71
CA ALA A 207 22.94 2.93 -21.56
C ALA A 207 23.71 3.99 -20.75
N SER A 208 23.87 3.82 -19.44
CA SER A 208 24.62 4.77 -18.62
C SER A 208 26.02 4.21 -18.28
N SER A 209 27.04 4.95 -18.65
CA SER A 209 28.46 4.63 -18.44
C SER A 209 28.89 4.60 -16.95
N LYS A 210 28.03 4.99 -16.02
CA LYS A 210 28.25 4.86 -14.55
C LYS A 210 26.97 4.37 -13.87
N LYS A 211 26.95 3.10 -13.47
CA LYS A 211 25.89 2.59 -12.58
C LYS A 211 26.03 3.26 -11.23
N PRO A 212 24.92 3.85 -10.68
CA PRO A 212 24.97 4.33 -9.31
C PRO A 212 25.27 3.15 -8.35
N SER A 213 26.05 3.38 -7.33
CA SER A 213 26.26 2.38 -6.28
C SER A 213 24.92 2.11 -5.57
N TYR A 214 24.75 0.88 -5.07
CA TYR A 214 23.55 0.50 -4.28
C TYR A 214 23.29 1.48 -3.12
N LEU A 215 24.33 1.86 -2.38
CA LEU A 215 24.23 2.85 -1.31
C LEU A 215 23.78 4.23 -1.83
N GLN A 216 24.26 4.65 -3.01
CA GLN A 216 23.84 5.92 -3.60
C GLN A 216 22.33 5.93 -3.94
N ILE A 217 21.78 4.78 -4.37
CA ILE A 217 20.33 4.68 -4.63
C ILE A 217 19.56 4.78 -3.32
N ILE A 218 19.97 4.08 -2.26
CA ILE A 218 19.35 4.16 -0.93
C ILE A 218 19.40 5.59 -0.42
N PHE A 219 20.59 6.21 -0.38
CA PHE A 219 20.73 7.59 0.12
C PHE A 219 19.94 8.59 -0.71
N SER A 220 19.74 8.34 -2.01
CA SER A 220 18.94 9.22 -2.87
C SER A 220 17.47 9.32 -2.44
N VAL A 221 16.89 8.27 -1.82
CA VAL A 221 15.53 8.31 -1.27
C VAL A 221 15.46 9.27 -0.08
N PHE A 222 16.45 9.18 0.83
CA PHE A 222 16.54 10.08 1.99
C PHE A 222 16.86 11.53 1.58
N GLU A 223 17.67 11.71 0.54
CA GLU A 223 17.96 13.03 -0.03
C GLU A 223 16.68 13.70 -0.54
N GLN A 224 15.76 12.96 -1.20
CA GLN A 224 14.48 13.51 -1.61
C GLN A 224 13.62 13.97 -0.42
N LEU A 225 13.63 13.20 0.69
CA LEU A 225 12.93 13.57 1.92
C LEU A 225 13.42 14.90 2.48
N TYR A 226 14.71 15.19 2.37
CA TYR A 226 15.28 16.44 2.87
C TYR A 226 15.08 17.62 1.89
N ARG A 227 15.22 17.40 0.58
CA ARG A 227 15.22 18.46 -0.44
C ARG A 227 13.82 18.97 -0.80
N HIS A 228 12.80 18.09 -0.78
CA HIS A 228 11.47 18.43 -1.28
C HIS A 228 10.47 18.76 -0.17
N ARG A 229 10.28 20.04 0.10
CA ARG A 229 9.37 20.54 1.14
C ARG A 229 7.92 20.07 0.95
N VAL A 230 7.46 19.98 -0.30
CA VAL A 230 6.11 19.46 -0.61
C VAL A 230 6.00 17.99 -0.25
N LEU A 231 7.05 17.19 -0.49
CA LEU A 231 7.09 15.78 -0.08
C LEU A 231 7.03 15.65 1.44
N GLN A 232 7.73 16.49 2.19
CA GLN A 232 7.68 16.50 3.67
C GLN A 232 6.25 16.78 4.17
N ILE A 233 5.62 17.85 3.66
CA ILE A 233 4.26 18.24 4.07
C ILE A 233 3.26 17.15 3.70
N ARG A 234 3.27 16.68 2.45
CA ARG A 234 2.33 15.66 1.97
C ARG A 234 2.61 14.29 2.55
N GLY A 235 3.87 13.99 2.84
CA GLY A 235 4.28 12.78 3.57
C GLY A 235 3.77 12.77 5.02
N LEU A 236 3.88 13.88 5.76
CA LEU A 236 3.32 13.96 7.11
C LEU A 236 1.79 13.86 7.11
N LEU A 237 1.10 14.44 6.13
CA LEU A 237 -0.33 14.22 5.97
C LEU A 237 -0.64 12.76 5.65
N ALA A 238 0.19 12.08 4.83
CA ALA A 238 0.06 10.65 4.59
C ALA A 238 0.24 9.82 5.87
N LEU A 239 1.25 10.13 6.67
CA LEU A 239 1.47 9.48 7.96
C LEU A 239 0.21 9.57 8.82
N ILE A 240 -0.39 10.75 8.95
CA ILE A 240 -1.60 10.97 9.77
C ILE A 240 -2.79 10.17 9.23
N ILE A 241 -3.05 10.20 7.92
CA ILE A 241 -4.20 9.47 7.36
C ILE A 241 -4.02 7.95 7.46
N PHE A 242 -2.78 7.44 7.36
CA PHE A 242 -2.52 6.01 7.50
C PHE A 242 -2.46 5.54 8.95
N ILE A 243 -2.14 6.42 9.91
CA ILE A 243 -2.43 6.16 11.32
C ILE A 243 -3.93 5.98 11.50
N ASN A 244 -4.77 6.90 11.00
CA ASN A 244 -6.23 6.81 11.10
C ASN A 244 -6.80 5.55 10.46
N LEU A 245 -6.33 5.18 9.25
CA LEU A 245 -6.77 3.98 8.55
C LEU A 245 -6.51 2.73 9.37
N ASN A 246 -5.28 2.58 9.87
CA ASN A 246 -4.88 1.39 10.60
C ASN A 246 -5.40 1.39 12.04
N LEU A 247 -5.58 2.57 12.65
CA LEU A 247 -6.28 2.71 13.92
C LEU A 247 -7.71 2.13 13.84
N PHE A 248 -8.43 2.42 12.76
CA PHE A 248 -9.77 1.89 12.55
C PHE A 248 -9.76 0.39 12.26
N TRP A 249 -9.09 -0.03 11.16
CA TRP A 249 -9.19 -1.40 10.67
C TRP A 249 -8.59 -2.46 11.60
N ASN A 250 -7.57 -2.11 12.40
CA ASN A 250 -6.96 -3.06 13.33
C ASN A 250 -7.68 -3.14 14.69
N ALA A 251 -8.42 -2.09 15.08
CA ALA A 251 -9.25 -2.15 16.28
C ALA A 251 -10.62 -2.80 16.03
N LEU A 252 -11.12 -2.77 14.78
CA LEU A 252 -12.49 -3.13 14.42
C LEU A 252 -12.85 -4.59 14.77
N VAL A 253 -11.92 -5.52 14.60
CA VAL A 253 -12.19 -6.94 14.81
C VAL A 253 -12.58 -7.23 16.27
N PHE A 254 -11.96 -6.56 17.22
CA PHE A 254 -12.15 -6.87 18.65
C PHE A 254 -13.56 -6.61 19.16
N PRO A 255 -14.18 -5.41 18.99
CA PRO A 255 -15.54 -5.20 19.47
C PRO A 255 -16.58 -6.02 18.69
N LEU A 256 -16.32 -6.37 17.44
CA LEU A 256 -17.28 -7.11 16.63
C LEU A 256 -17.23 -8.63 16.87
N SER A 257 -16.11 -9.17 17.36
CA SER A 257 -15.96 -10.61 17.66
C SER A 257 -16.51 -11.03 19.03
N ILE A 258 -16.86 -10.08 19.89
CA ILE A 258 -17.34 -10.34 21.26
C ILE A 258 -18.81 -9.88 21.42
N PRO A 259 -19.52 -10.30 22.52
CA PRO A 259 -20.84 -9.77 22.81
C PRO A 259 -20.87 -8.23 22.88
N PRO A 260 -21.94 -7.58 22.40
CA PRO A 260 -23.22 -8.14 21.93
C PRO A 260 -23.25 -8.57 20.46
N PHE A 261 -22.17 -8.40 19.67
CA PHE A 261 -22.22 -8.61 18.22
C PHE A 261 -21.92 -10.05 17.83
N GLU A 262 -20.82 -10.63 18.33
CA GLU A 262 -20.35 -11.99 18.01
C GLU A 262 -20.34 -12.29 16.49
N TYR A 263 -19.93 -11.29 15.71
CA TYR A 263 -19.90 -11.42 14.25
C TYR A 263 -18.76 -12.37 13.82
N SER A 264 -19.07 -13.24 12.84
CA SER A 264 -18.06 -14.07 12.21
C SER A 264 -16.99 -13.23 11.50
N HIS A 265 -15.77 -13.75 11.37
CA HIS A 265 -14.67 -13.09 10.64
C HIS A 265 -15.04 -12.84 9.18
N ARG A 266 -15.86 -13.72 8.59
CA ARG A 266 -16.45 -13.52 7.27
C ARG A 266 -17.26 -12.23 7.20
N LEU A 267 -18.16 -11.98 8.15
CA LEU A 267 -18.98 -10.77 8.17
C LEU A 267 -18.13 -9.52 8.39
N ILE A 268 -17.16 -9.59 9.31
CA ILE A 268 -16.18 -8.52 9.55
C ILE A 268 -15.36 -8.23 8.28
N GLY A 269 -14.92 -9.28 7.59
CA GLY A 269 -14.21 -9.14 6.32
C GLY A 269 -15.04 -8.43 5.23
N TRP A 270 -16.34 -8.71 5.15
CA TRP A 270 -17.25 -8.04 4.20
C TRP A 270 -17.43 -6.55 4.49
N LEU A 271 -17.29 -6.09 5.75
CA LEU A 271 -17.21 -4.66 6.05
C LEU A 271 -16.03 -4.00 5.32
N GLY A 272 -14.94 -4.75 5.12
CA GLY A 272 -13.80 -4.31 4.29
C GLY A 272 -14.17 -4.05 2.83
N ALA A 273 -15.13 -4.79 2.27
CA ALA A 273 -15.61 -4.56 0.91
C ALA A 273 -16.39 -3.23 0.79
N ILE A 274 -17.00 -2.75 1.87
CA ILE A 274 -17.66 -1.44 1.91
C ILE A 274 -16.64 -0.31 1.67
N GLY A 275 -15.41 -0.46 2.15
CA GLY A 275 -14.30 0.47 1.88
C GLY A 275 -13.98 0.62 0.38
N ALA A 276 -14.39 -0.33 -0.48
CA ALA A 276 -14.25 -0.21 -1.93
C ALA A 276 -14.96 1.03 -2.49
N ILE A 277 -16.01 1.50 -1.84
CA ILE A 277 -16.71 2.74 -2.22
C ILE A 277 -15.73 3.93 -2.16
N GLY A 278 -14.87 3.98 -1.14
CA GLY A 278 -13.81 4.99 -1.02
C GLY A 278 -12.85 4.96 -2.21
N ALA A 279 -12.42 3.77 -2.63
CA ALA A 279 -11.53 3.61 -3.78
C ALA A 279 -12.17 4.08 -5.10
N VAL A 280 -13.46 3.81 -5.31
CA VAL A 280 -14.19 4.30 -6.49
C VAL A 280 -14.32 5.82 -6.48
N MET A 281 -14.59 6.41 -5.33
CA MET A 281 -14.67 7.87 -5.19
C MET A 281 -13.32 8.54 -5.43
N ALA A 282 -12.21 7.88 -5.12
CA ALA A 282 -10.84 8.38 -5.34
C ALA A 282 -10.57 8.73 -6.81
N ILE A 283 -11.16 8.00 -7.75
CA ILE A 283 -11.04 8.28 -9.21
C ILE A 283 -11.58 9.68 -9.54
N ARG A 284 -12.73 10.04 -8.96
CA ARG A 284 -13.34 11.38 -9.16
C ARG A 284 -12.54 12.48 -8.50
N VAL A 285 -11.96 12.20 -7.34
CA VAL A 285 -11.11 13.12 -6.57
C VAL A 285 -9.83 13.47 -7.35
N GLY A 286 -9.21 12.50 -8.02
CA GLY A 286 -8.04 12.75 -8.88
C GLY A 286 -8.32 13.81 -9.94
N GLY A 287 -9.46 13.75 -10.62
CA GLY A 287 -9.87 14.77 -11.58
C GLY A 287 -10.10 16.18 -10.99
N LEU A 288 -10.44 16.28 -9.71
CA LEU A 288 -10.52 17.57 -9.00
C LEU A 288 -9.14 18.14 -8.69
N ALA A 289 -8.15 17.28 -8.40
CA ALA A 289 -6.77 17.70 -8.22
C ALA A 289 -6.20 18.38 -9.48
N ASP A 290 -6.45 17.78 -10.64
CA ASP A 290 -5.98 18.27 -11.94
C ASP A 290 -6.64 19.63 -12.32
N ARG A 291 -7.84 19.88 -11.79
CA ARG A 291 -8.54 21.17 -11.94
C ARG A 291 -8.11 22.24 -10.93
N GLY A 292 -7.11 21.98 -10.09
CA GLY A 292 -6.59 22.93 -9.11
C GLY A 292 -7.31 22.97 -7.76
N TYR A 293 -8.27 22.07 -7.51
CA TYR A 293 -9.03 22.00 -6.24
C TYR A 293 -8.35 21.17 -5.15
N ALA A 294 -7.05 20.87 -5.28
CA ALA A 294 -6.33 19.99 -4.38
C ALA A 294 -6.42 20.41 -2.90
N GLN A 295 -6.35 21.72 -2.62
CA GLN A 295 -6.41 22.24 -1.24
C GLN A 295 -7.81 22.15 -0.65
N GLN A 296 -8.84 22.48 -1.42
CA GLN A 296 -10.24 22.39 -1.00
C GLN A 296 -10.63 20.93 -0.71
N VAL A 297 -10.23 20.02 -1.59
CA VAL A 297 -10.47 18.58 -1.37
C VAL A 297 -9.77 18.08 -0.11
N THR A 298 -8.51 18.46 0.14
CA THR A 298 -7.79 18.10 1.37
C THR A 298 -8.51 18.64 2.61
N GLN A 299 -9.00 19.88 2.56
CA GLN A 299 -9.78 20.50 3.63
C GLN A 299 -11.04 19.71 3.96
N PHE A 300 -11.89 19.49 2.95
CA PHE A 300 -13.15 18.78 3.15
C PHE A 300 -12.94 17.33 3.59
N ALA A 301 -11.89 16.67 3.09
CA ALA A 301 -11.57 15.32 3.48
C ALA A 301 -11.19 15.21 4.97
N PHE A 302 -10.39 16.13 5.52
CA PHE A 302 -10.08 16.13 6.95
C PHE A 302 -11.31 16.46 7.81
N LEU A 303 -12.18 17.38 7.39
CA LEU A 303 -13.44 17.64 8.09
C LEU A 303 -14.34 16.40 8.06
N LEU A 304 -14.44 15.73 6.91
CA LEU A 304 -15.19 14.50 6.77
C LEU A 304 -14.62 13.39 7.67
N MET A 305 -13.29 13.31 7.80
CA MET A 305 -12.62 12.34 8.68
C MET A 305 -12.94 12.58 10.16
N ILE A 306 -12.98 13.84 10.61
CA ILE A 306 -13.41 14.19 11.97
C ILE A 306 -14.85 13.74 12.21
N ILE A 307 -15.75 14.06 11.29
CA ILE A 307 -17.17 13.67 11.35
C ILE A 307 -17.30 12.14 11.35
N SER A 308 -16.51 11.44 10.53
CA SER A 308 -16.57 9.97 10.43
C SER A 308 -16.25 9.31 11.77
N TRP A 309 -15.28 9.79 12.55
CA TRP A 309 -14.95 9.24 13.85
C TRP A 309 -16.07 9.45 14.89
N TRP A 310 -16.75 10.58 14.81
CA TRP A 310 -17.94 10.79 15.63
C TRP A 310 -19.07 9.83 15.24
N VAL A 311 -19.29 9.61 13.93
CA VAL A 311 -20.27 8.64 13.43
C VAL A 311 -19.86 7.21 13.81
N LEU A 312 -18.58 6.85 13.75
CA LEU A 312 -18.06 5.53 14.15
C LEU A 312 -18.22 5.24 15.64
N SER A 313 -18.35 6.26 16.50
CA SER A 313 -18.64 6.06 17.92
C SER A 313 -20.02 5.47 18.18
N SER A 314 -20.92 5.46 17.18
CA SER A 314 -22.27 4.89 17.24
C SER A 314 -22.34 3.36 17.12
N LEU A 315 -21.22 2.65 17.15
CA LEU A 315 -21.14 1.19 16.97
C LEU A 315 -22.20 0.43 17.81
N TYR A 316 -22.30 0.76 19.09
CA TYR A 316 -23.24 0.11 20.01
C TYR A 316 -24.67 0.63 19.92
N PHE A 317 -24.90 1.69 19.16
CA PHE A 317 -26.22 2.27 18.96
C PHE A 317 -26.89 1.79 17.67
N SER A 318 -26.14 1.80 16.54
CA SER A 318 -26.69 1.40 15.23
C SER A 318 -25.58 0.96 14.28
N ILE A 319 -25.65 -0.29 13.83
CA ILE A 319 -24.73 -0.82 12.84
C ILE A 319 -24.82 -0.09 11.49
N TRP A 320 -25.99 0.42 11.11
CA TRP A 320 -26.16 1.14 9.85
C TRP A 320 -25.47 2.52 9.86
N ILE A 321 -25.57 3.24 10.99
CA ILE A 321 -24.86 4.50 11.20
C ILE A 321 -23.35 4.24 11.24
N PHE A 322 -22.95 3.16 11.88
CA PHE A 322 -21.56 2.72 11.91
C PHE A 322 -21.01 2.42 10.50
N ILE A 323 -21.76 1.70 9.67
CA ILE A 323 -21.38 1.44 8.26
C ILE A 323 -21.22 2.75 7.49
N LEU A 324 -22.11 3.73 7.68
CA LEU A 324 -21.94 5.05 7.10
C LEU A 324 -20.60 5.68 7.53
N GLY A 325 -20.24 5.56 8.81
CA GLY A 325 -18.95 6.02 9.34
C GLY A 325 -17.76 5.39 8.63
N ILE A 326 -17.82 4.07 8.31
CA ILE A 326 -16.77 3.38 7.54
C ILE A 326 -16.61 4.01 6.16
N VAL A 327 -17.72 4.20 5.44
CA VAL A 327 -17.70 4.80 4.10
C VAL A 327 -17.09 6.20 4.14
N LEU A 328 -17.52 7.04 5.09
CA LEU A 328 -17.04 8.41 5.23
C LEU A 328 -15.54 8.45 5.53
N LEU A 329 -15.06 7.57 6.42
CA LEU A 329 -13.65 7.48 6.78
C LEU A 329 -12.80 7.07 5.57
N ASP A 330 -13.16 6.00 4.89
CA ASP A 330 -12.40 5.49 3.74
C ASP A 330 -12.39 6.48 2.57
N VAL A 331 -13.54 7.12 2.26
CA VAL A 331 -13.62 8.18 1.24
C VAL A 331 -12.68 9.35 1.60
N ALA A 332 -12.68 9.79 2.85
CA ALA A 332 -11.84 10.90 3.30
C ALA A 332 -10.35 10.57 3.19
N ILE A 333 -9.94 9.40 3.67
CA ILE A 333 -8.55 8.93 3.62
C ILE A 333 -8.08 8.80 2.17
N GLN A 334 -8.86 8.15 1.31
CA GLN A 334 -8.51 7.96 -0.09
C GLN A 334 -8.44 9.30 -0.84
N ALA A 335 -9.32 10.24 -0.54
CA ALA A 335 -9.27 11.58 -1.12
C ALA A 335 -7.94 12.27 -0.81
N VAL A 336 -7.51 12.32 0.45
CA VAL A 336 -6.21 12.91 0.83
C VAL A 336 -5.06 12.16 0.20
N HIS A 337 -5.10 10.82 0.18
CA HIS A 337 -4.05 9.98 -0.40
C HIS A 337 -3.84 10.28 -1.89
N VAL A 338 -4.90 10.31 -2.68
CA VAL A 338 -4.84 10.61 -4.13
C VAL A 338 -4.34 12.02 -4.39
N ILE A 339 -4.81 13.01 -3.63
CA ILE A 339 -4.32 14.40 -3.74
C ILE A 339 -2.82 14.47 -3.40
N ASN A 340 -2.37 13.81 -2.34
CA ASN A 340 -0.96 13.79 -1.97
C ASN A 340 -0.09 13.21 -3.09
N GLN A 341 -0.50 12.08 -3.66
CA GLN A 341 0.22 11.46 -4.77
C GLN A 341 0.23 12.36 -6.00
N SER A 342 -0.91 12.94 -6.39
CA SER A 342 -0.99 13.86 -7.54
C SER A 342 -0.02 15.03 -7.42
N LEU A 343 0.05 15.66 -6.24
CA LEU A 343 0.94 16.80 -6.00
C LEU A 343 2.42 16.40 -5.99
N ILE A 344 2.74 15.22 -5.46
CA ILE A 344 4.12 14.69 -5.44
C ILE A 344 4.56 14.34 -6.86
N PHE A 345 3.66 13.76 -7.67
CA PHE A 345 3.95 13.41 -9.06
C PHE A 345 4.22 14.63 -9.95
N GLN A 346 3.65 15.77 -9.63
CA GLN A 346 3.93 17.02 -10.34
C GLN A 346 5.29 17.61 -9.99
N ALA A 347 5.93 17.21 -8.87
CA ALA A 347 7.13 17.86 -8.37
C ALA A 347 8.37 17.65 -9.25
N ASP A 348 8.60 16.43 -9.76
CA ASP A 348 9.70 16.15 -10.67
C ASP A 348 9.46 14.83 -11.43
N ILE A 349 9.32 14.92 -12.76
CA ILE A 349 9.04 13.78 -13.62
C ILE A 349 10.22 12.79 -13.68
N GLN A 350 11.47 13.26 -13.54
CA GLN A 350 12.64 12.39 -13.60
C GLN A 350 12.90 11.63 -12.30
N LEU A 351 12.41 12.15 -11.17
CA LEU A 351 12.58 11.58 -9.83
C LEU A 351 11.33 10.84 -9.32
N HIS A 352 10.32 10.62 -10.16
CA HIS A 352 9.01 10.05 -9.83
C HIS A 352 9.11 8.81 -8.92
N GLY A 353 9.87 7.80 -9.33
CA GLY A 353 10.00 6.56 -8.55
C GLY A 353 10.59 6.77 -7.14
N ARG A 354 11.56 7.67 -7.01
CA ARG A 354 12.19 7.98 -5.72
C ARG A 354 11.27 8.78 -4.81
N LEU A 355 10.53 9.74 -5.36
CA LEU A 355 9.53 10.52 -4.61
C LEU A 355 8.38 9.64 -4.11
N VAL A 356 7.90 8.71 -4.94
CA VAL A 356 6.89 7.71 -4.54
C VAL A 356 7.44 6.79 -3.45
N GLY A 357 8.66 6.27 -3.60
CA GLY A 357 9.30 5.45 -2.58
C GLY A 357 9.42 6.17 -1.25
N ALA A 358 9.87 7.43 -1.25
CA ALA A 358 9.95 8.27 -0.08
C ALA A 358 8.57 8.55 0.57
N TYR A 359 7.53 8.78 -0.24
CA TYR A 359 6.16 8.95 0.23
C TYR A 359 5.62 7.65 0.88
N MET A 360 5.93 6.49 0.30
CA MET A 360 5.51 5.19 0.84
C MET A 360 6.16 4.85 2.19
N LEU A 361 7.31 5.47 2.54
CA LEU A 361 7.85 5.36 3.90
C LEU A 361 6.93 5.99 4.94
N PHE A 362 6.36 7.18 4.67
CA PHE A 362 5.38 7.80 5.57
C PHE A 362 4.10 6.96 5.69
N TYR A 363 3.66 6.37 4.58
CA TYR A 363 2.56 5.42 4.55
C TYR A 363 2.81 4.24 5.52
N ALA A 364 3.93 3.55 5.38
CA ALA A 364 4.24 2.36 6.15
C ALA A 364 4.51 2.67 7.64
N LEU A 365 5.17 3.82 7.93
CA LEU A 365 5.34 4.32 9.30
C LEU A 365 3.99 4.65 9.95
N GLY A 366 3.13 5.37 9.24
CA GLY A 366 1.78 5.68 9.74
C GLY A 366 0.97 4.42 10.00
N SER A 367 1.03 3.46 9.08
CA SER A 367 0.34 2.17 9.24
C SER A 367 0.85 1.38 10.45
N SER A 368 2.17 1.36 10.68
CA SER A 368 2.78 0.68 11.83
C SER A 368 2.35 1.32 13.17
N ILE A 369 2.45 2.65 13.26
CA ILE A 369 2.03 3.41 14.45
C ILE A 369 0.53 3.22 14.71
N GLY A 370 -0.30 3.34 13.66
CA GLY A 370 -1.74 3.19 13.75
C GLY A 370 -2.17 1.81 14.26
N SER A 371 -1.46 0.75 13.85
CA SER A 371 -1.72 -0.62 14.31
C SER A 371 -1.44 -0.80 15.81
N ILE A 372 -0.31 -0.29 16.29
CA ILE A 372 0.03 -0.34 17.72
C ILE A 372 -0.99 0.47 18.54
N LEU A 373 -1.30 1.68 18.08
CA LEU A 373 -2.28 2.54 18.76
C LEU A 373 -3.67 1.89 18.83
N ALA A 374 -4.12 1.27 17.74
CA ALA A 374 -5.42 0.62 17.64
C ALA A 374 -5.61 -0.42 18.75
N THR A 375 -4.69 -1.36 18.83
CA THR A 375 -4.77 -2.48 19.75
C THR A 375 -4.48 -2.06 21.20
N THR A 376 -3.56 -1.12 21.40
CA THR A 376 -3.25 -0.59 22.73
C THR A 376 -4.43 0.21 23.29
N LEU A 377 -4.97 1.17 22.54
CA LEU A 377 -6.11 1.98 22.99
C LEU A 377 -7.35 1.12 23.25
N TYR A 378 -7.61 0.16 22.34
CA TYR A 378 -8.73 -0.76 22.54
C TYR A 378 -8.56 -1.63 23.79
N SER A 379 -7.35 -2.17 24.01
CA SER A 379 -7.06 -3.04 25.15
C SER A 379 -7.27 -2.37 26.51
N TYR A 380 -6.91 -1.08 26.64
CA TYR A 380 -6.99 -0.37 27.92
C TYR A 380 -8.29 0.42 28.11
N TRP A 381 -8.87 0.97 27.06
CA TRP A 381 -9.97 1.93 27.16
C TRP A 381 -11.13 1.66 26.19
N GLY A 382 -11.06 0.56 25.42
CA GLY A 382 -12.14 0.12 24.52
C GLY A 382 -12.33 1.00 23.28
N TRP A 383 -13.47 0.79 22.61
CA TRP A 383 -13.80 1.40 21.33
C TRP A 383 -13.90 2.93 21.37
N SER A 384 -14.44 3.48 22.45
CA SER A 384 -14.61 4.93 22.59
C SER A 384 -13.27 5.67 22.55
N ALA A 385 -12.22 5.11 23.17
CA ALA A 385 -10.88 5.69 23.14
C ALA A 385 -10.26 5.65 21.73
N VAL A 386 -10.51 4.59 20.97
CA VAL A 386 -10.09 4.49 19.56
C VAL A 386 -10.74 5.60 18.75
N CYS A 387 -12.06 5.81 18.90
CA CYS A 387 -12.79 6.88 18.20
C CYS A 387 -12.29 8.27 18.59
N LEU A 388 -12.07 8.52 19.87
CA LEU A 388 -11.53 9.80 20.36
C LEU A 388 -10.14 10.08 19.78
N ALA A 389 -9.24 9.09 19.83
CA ALA A 389 -7.89 9.23 19.29
C ALA A 389 -7.91 9.49 17.77
N GLY A 390 -8.76 8.79 17.02
CA GLY A 390 -8.93 9.01 15.59
C GLY A 390 -9.46 10.42 15.27
N GLY A 391 -10.43 10.91 16.04
CA GLY A 391 -10.94 12.27 15.94
C GLY A 391 -9.85 13.32 16.21
N ILE A 392 -9.07 13.15 17.29
CA ILE A 392 -7.94 14.04 17.64
C ILE A 392 -6.88 14.03 16.54
N LEU A 393 -6.47 12.86 16.05
CA LEU A 393 -5.50 12.74 14.97
C LEU A 393 -5.99 13.41 13.68
N SER A 394 -7.27 13.28 13.36
CA SER A 394 -7.87 13.95 12.20
C SER A 394 -7.87 15.47 12.36
N LEU A 395 -8.14 15.97 13.57
CA LEU A 395 -8.04 17.40 13.89
C LEU A 395 -6.59 17.90 13.78
N VAL A 396 -5.61 17.16 14.30
CA VAL A 396 -4.18 17.46 14.15
C VAL A 396 -3.81 17.54 12.66
N GLY A 397 -4.29 16.59 11.85
CA GLY A 397 -4.07 16.60 10.40
C GLY A 397 -4.69 17.82 9.72
N TYR A 398 -5.90 18.20 10.09
CA TYR A 398 -6.55 19.42 9.62
C TYR A 398 -5.76 20.69 9.96
N LEU A 399 -5.33 20.81 11.22
CA LEU A 399 -4.55 21.96 11.68
C LEU A 399 -3.19 22.03 10.99
N PHE A 400 -2.50 20.90 10.86
CA PHE A 400 -1.24 20.84 10.13
C PHE A 400 -1.40 21.24 8.66
N TRP A 401 -2.43 20.73 7.98
CA TRP A 401 -2.76 21.16 6.62
C TRP A 401 -3.05 22.68 6.57
N TYR A 402 -3.85 23.20 7.49
CA TYR A 402 -4.20 24.62 7.52
C TYR A 402 -2.97 25.52 7.63
N LEU A 403 -2.03 25.16 8.50
CA LEU A 403 -0.79 25.91 8.70
C LEU A 403 0.18 25.81 7.51
N THR A 404 0.15 24.71 6.77
CA THR A 404 1.13 24.45 5.70
C THR A 404 0.57 24.68 4.28
N ARG A 405 -0.74 24.88 4.11
CA ARG A 405 -1.39 25.04 2.80
C ARG A 405 -0.80 26.16 1.95
N GLY A 406 -0.42 27.28 2.57
CA GLY A 406 0.18 28.42 1.87
C GLY A 406 1.48 28.06 1.14
N ILE A 407 2.35 27.30 1.79
CA ILE A 407 3.62 26.84 1.22
C ILE A 407 3.39 26.01 -0.05
N VAL A 408 2.41 25.11 -0.01
CA VAL A 408 2.09 24.24 -1.16
C VAL A 408 1.46 25.04 -2.30
N VAL A 409 0.60 26.02 -2.00
CA VAL A 409 0.00 26.91 -3.02
C VAL A 409 1.05 27.77 -3.72
N GLU A 410 1.98 28.34 -2.98
CA GLU A 410 3.08 29.12 -3.55
C GLU A 410 3.97 28.27 -4.45
N TRP A 411 4.29 27.04 -4.01
CA TRP A 411 5.04 26.09 -4.81
C TRP A 411 4.31 25.76 -6.13
N GLN A 412 3.01 25.45 -6.09
CA GLN A 412 2.21 25.19 -7.29
C GLN A 412 2.22 26.37 -8.27
N LYS A 413 2.07 27.61 -7.76
CA LYS A 413 2.15 28.82 -8.59
C LYS A 413 3.53 29.01 -9.22
N SER A 414 4.61 28.72 -8.49
CA SER A 414 5.98 28.84 -9.02
C SER A 414 6.24 27.84 -10.15
N MET A 415 5.74 26.62 -10.00
CA MET A 415 5.85 25.56 -10.98
C MET A 415 5.09 25.89 -12.28
N LEU A 416 3.84 26.36 -12.17
CA LEU A 416 3.07 26.78 -13.35
C LEU A 416 3.75 27.93 -14.10
N ARG A 417 4.39 28.87 -13.39
CA ARG A 417 5.17 29.95 -14.01
C ARG A 417 6.42 29.45 -14.74
N SER A 418 7.07 28.40 -14.22
CA SER A 418 8.25 27.80 -14.88
C SER A 418 7.86 27.07 -16.18
N ILE A 419 6.75 26.34 -16.17
CA ILE A 419 6.21 25.66 -17.36
C ILE A 419 5.75 26.67 -18.42
N ALA A 420 5.16 27.79 -18.02
CA ALA A 420 4.72 28.85 -18.95
C ALA A 420 5.89 29.66 -19.59
N LYS A 421 7.10 29.52 -19.01
CA LYS A 421 8.32 30.21 -19.53
C LYS A 421 9.20 29.27 -20.37
N ALA A 422 9.00 27.95 -20.31
CA ALA A 422 9.68 26.95 -21.13
C ALA A 422 8.89 26.65 -22.40
#